data_99b74b48eeb60af2c55f1b1b6deff167
#
_entry.id   99b74b48eeb60af2c55f1b1b6deff167
#
_cell.length_a   1.000
_cell.length_b   1.000
_cell.length_c   1.000
_cell.angle_alpha   90.00
_cell.angle_beta   90.00
_cell.angle_gamma   90.00
#
_symmetry.space_group_name_H-M   'P 1'
#
loop_
_entity.id
_entity.type
_entity.pdbx_description
1 polymer ?
#
loop_
_entity_poly.entity_id
_entity_poly.type
_entity_poly.pdbx_seq_one_letter_code
_entity_poly.pdbx_strand_id
1 'polypeptide(L)'
;MTMPEYKAPLRDMRFLIDNVFDFHGHYAALGATDASPDMVSAILEEGARFCENVLSPLNRSGDEEGCHFDNGVVTTPKGFKEAFAQYVEGGWHGVAADPAYGGQGLPQSLGLVLSEMIGSSNTSWGMYPGLTHGAMSAIHAHGTPEQKDTFLGKLTAGEWTGTMCLTEAHCGTDLGLIKTRAVPQADGSYAVTGSKIFISAGEHDMSANIIHLVLAKLPDAPAGTKGISLFIVPKFHADSGERNAVHCGSIEHKMGIKASATCVLNFDGAKGFLIGEANKGLNCMFTMMNHARLGTGMQGLCNGEASFQGAIKYANDRLQMRSLTGAKAPDKAADPIIVHPDVRRMLLTMKAFNEGNRALTYFTAQLLDTAHLSSDAAQRQDAEDLLAFLTPICKAFMTDTGLEVTNHGMQVFGGHGYIREWGMEQLARDARIAPIYEGTNGIQALDLLGRKVLGSQGKLLRGFTKIVHKFCAANAEHPQFKAFVAQLNQLNGEWGELTTQVGMAAMKNPDEVGAAAVDYLMYSGYIILAYLWLRMAIAAQAHDDVEFAKAKLATCEFYFKRLLPRTAAHRAAVEAGSECLMSLPAEAFAL
;
A
#
# COMPACT_ATOMS: atom_id res chain seq x y z
N MET A 1 31.27 6.33 5.60
CA MET A 1 30.10 6.14 4.72
C MET A 1 28.88 6.49 5.53
N THR A 2 28.07 7.42 5.04
CA THR A 2 26.80 7.81 5.68
C THR A 2 25.70 6.84 5.29
N MET A 3 24.71 6.68 6.17
CA MET A 3 23.47 5.95 5.84
C MET A 3 22.84 6.42 4.51
N PRO A 4 21.98 5.57 3.89
CA PRO A 4 21.20 5.99 2.75
C PRO A 4 20.32 7.19 3.14
N GLU A 5 20.50 8.32 2.47
CA GLU A 5 19.60 9.46 2.53
C GLU A 5 18.57 9.29 1.42
N TYR A 6 17.31 9.34 1.75
CA TYR A 6 16.25 9.27 0.74
C TYR A 6 16.29 10.53 -0.14
N LYS A 7 16.16 10.30 -1.44
CA LYS A 7 15.93 11.33 -2.45
C LYS A 7 14.71 10.94 -3.27
N ALA A 8 13.76 11.86 -3.39
CA ALA A 8 12.56 11.59 -4.18
C ALA A 8 12.94 11.31 -5.64
N PRO A 9 12.49 10.20 -6.24
CA PRO A 9 12.84 9.83 -7.62
C PRO A 9 12.01 10.64 -8.63
N LEU A 10 12.06 11.98 -8.54
CA LEU A 10 11.20 12.91 -9.29
C LEU A 10 11.25 12.70 -10.80
N ARG A 11 12.42 12.31 -11.35
CA ARG A 11 12.54 12.02 -12.77
C ARG A 11 11.65 10.83 -13.18
N ASP A 12 11.64 9.78 -12.41
CA ASP A 12 10.81 8.60 -12.67
C ASP A 12 9.32 8.87 -12.43
N MET A 13 9.00 9.62 -11.37
CA MET A 13 7.65 10.05 -11.07
C MET A 13 7.07 10.92 -12.21
N ARG A 14 7.80 11.93 -12.67
CA ARG A 14 7.40 12.78 -13.79
C ARG A 14 7.26 11.98 -15.09
N PHE A 15 8.17 11.06 -15.37
CA PHE A 15 8.05 10.19 -16.54
C PHE A 15 6.73 9.40 -16.54
N LEU A 16 6.30 8.86 -15.39
CA LEU A 16 5.01 8.18 -15.28
C LEU A 16 3.83 9.14 -15.44
N ILE A 17 3.90 10.30 -14.81
CA ILE A 17 2.84 11.33 -14.83
C ILE A 17 2.67 11.88 -16.24
N ASP A 18 3.76 12.29 -16.90
CA ASP A 18 3.71 13.06 -18.13
C ASP A 18 3.70 12.17 -19.39
N ASN A 19 4.52 11.09 -19.40
CA ASN A 19 4.78 10.32 -20.61
C ASN A 19 4.04 8.97 -20.68
N VAL A 20 3.79 8.31 -19.53
CA VAL A 20 3.18 6.98 -19.53
C VAL A 20 1.68 7.04 -19.32
N PHE A 21 1.21 7.88 -18.43
CA PHE A 21 -0.18 7.92 -18.00
C PHE A 21 -0.91 9.22 -18.38
N ASP A 22 -0.21 10.24 -18.83
CA ASP A 22 -0.79 11.54 -19.21
C ASP A 22 -1.79 12.06 -18.14
N PHE A 23 -1.29 12.30 -16.92
CA PHE A 23 -2.13 12.78 -15.82
C PHE A 23 -2.77 14.13 -16.16
N HIS A 24 -2.09 14.99 -16.90
CA HIS A 24 -2.62 16.31 -17.28
C HIS A 24 -3.84 16.18 -18.19
N GLY A 25 -3.79 15.31 -19.22
CA GLY A 25 -4.95 14.99 -20.06
C GLY A 25 -6.06 14.30 -19.27
N HIS A 26 -5.70 13.42 -18.34
CA HIS A 26 -6.65 12.76 -17.44
C HIS A 26 -7.40 13.75 -16.54
N TYR A 27 -6.69 14.69 -15.89
CA TYR A 27 -7.30 15.70 -15.04
C TYR A 27 -8.23 16.64 -15.84
N ALA A 28 -7.78 17.05 -17.04
CA ALA A 28 -8.60 17.86 -17.93
C ALA A 28 -9.89 17.13 -18.33
N ALA A 29 -9.83 15.83 -18.65
CA ALA A 29 -10.98 15.01 -18.98
C ALA A 29 -11.97 14.83 -17.81
N LEU A 30 -11.49 14.86 -16.57
CA LEU A 30 -12.31 14.77 -15.36
C LEU A 30 -12.79 16.14 -14.84
N GLY A 31 -12.38 17.25 -15.47
CA GLY A 31 -12.73 18.59 -15.02
C GLY A 31 -11.94 19.06 -13.78
N ALA A 32 -10.87 18.38 -13.40
CA ALA A 32 -9.99 18.75 -12.27
C ALA A 32 -8.99 19.85 -12.69
N THR A 33 -9.51 21.02 -13.04
CA THR A 33 -8.74 22.14 -13.64
C THR A 33 -7.72 22.76 -12.68
N ASP A 34 -7.92 22.64 -11.38
CA ASP A 34 -7.01 23.18 -10.35
C ASP A 34 -5.70 22.37 -10.27
N ALA A 35 -5.71 21.12 -10.75
CA ALA A 35 -4.52 20.29 -10.89
C ALA A 35 -3.72 20.64 -12.16
N SER A 36 -3.36 21.92 -12.33
CA SER A 36 -2.55 22.39 -13.45
C SER A 36 -1.14 21.76 -13.46
N PRO A 37 -0.43 21.73 -14.59
CA PRO A 37 0.96 21.24 -14.64
C PRO A 37 1.89 21.95 -13.65
N ASP A 38 1.73 23.25 -13.46
CA ASP A 38 2.53 24.01 -12.49
C ASP A 38 2.20 23.60 -11.05
N MET A 39 0.93 23.38 -10.74
CA MET A 39 0.50 22.88 -9.42
C MET A 39 1.06 21.48 -9.14
N VAL A 40 0.96 20.56 -10.10
CA VAL A 40 1.53 19.21 -9.99
C VAL A 40 3.04 19.28 -9.76
N SER A 41 3.76 20.11 -10.54
CA SER A 41 5.21 20.29 -10.37
C SER A 41 5.56 20.86 -8.99
N ALA A 42 4.82 21.85 -8.51
CA ALA A 42 5.01 22.43 -7.18
C ALA A 42 4.81 21.41 -6.06
N ILE A 43 3.75 20.59 -6.13
CA ILE A 43 3.47 19.52 -5.15
C ILE A 43 4.61 18.50 -5.14
N LEU A 44 5.12 18.09 -6.31
CA LEU A 44 6.23 17.14 -6.39
C LEU A 44 7.50 17.72 -5.75
N GLU A 45 7.85 18.96 -6.05
CA GLU A 45 9.10 19.58 -5.59
C GLU A 45 9.06 19.91 -4.09
N GLU A 46 7.97 20.52 -3.61
CA GLU A 46 7.84 20.87 -2.20
C GLU A 46 7.63 19.61 -1.33
N GLY A 47 6.83 18.64 -1.83
CA GLY A 47 6.69 17.34 -1.17
C GLY A 47 8.02 16.60 -1.06
N ALA A 48 8.84 16.61 -2.12
CA ALA A 48 10.20 16.06 -2.08
C ALA A 48 11.08 16.75 -1.04
N ARG A 49 11.07 18.09 -0.99
CA ARG A 49 11.85 18.86 0.00
C ARG A 49 11.44 18.53 1.43
N PHE A 50 10.15 18.46 1.70
CA PHE A 50 9.64 18.06 3.02
C PHE A 50 10.11 16.65 3.39
N CYS A 51 9.94 15.68 2.49
CA CYS A 51 10.32 14.29 2.73
C CYS A 51 11.84 14.13 2.93
N GLU A 52 12.65 14.80 2.12
CA GLU A 52 14.11 14.70 2.16
C GLU A 52 14.71 15.39 3.37
N ASN A 53 14.21 16.59 3.72
CA ASN A 53 14.84 17.44 4.72
C ASN A 53 14.22 17.33 6.12
N VAL A 54 12.95 16.90 6.22
CA VAL A 54 12.24 16.80 7.51
C VAL A 54 12.04 15.33 7.91
N LEU A 55 11.44 14.49 7.04
CA LEU A 55 11.06 13.13 7.41
C LEU A 55 12.22 12.13 7.37
N SER A 56 13.04 12.17 6.32
CA SER A 56 14.15 11.23 6.13
C SER A 56 15.16 11.25 7.30
N PRO A 57 15.57 12.41 7.84
CA PRO A 57 16.45 12.46 9.01
C PRO A 57 15.86 11.80 10.28
N LEU A 58 14.53 11.77 10.39
CA LEU A 58 13.82 11.20 11.54
C LEU A 58 13.58 9.68 11.44
N ASN A 59 13.85 9.08 10.29
CA ASN A 59 13.53 7.66 10.07
C ASN A 59 14.33 6.74 11.01
N ARG A 60 15.64 6.91 11.04
CA ARG A 60 16.51 6.11 11.89
C ARG A 60 16.37 6.47 13.38
N SER A 61 16.43 7.75 13.72
CA SER A 61 16.32 8.19 15.11
C SER A 61 14.98 7.74 15.72
N GLY A 62 13.90 7.77 14.93
CA GLY A 62 12.60 7.26 15.34
C GLY A 62 12.59 5.74 15.59
N ASP A 63 13.24 4.92 14.75
CA ASP A 63 13.36 3.47 14.99
C ASP A 63 14.21 3.14 16.23
N GLU A 64 15.28 3.90 16.45
CA GLU A 64 16.16 3.72 17.61
C GLU A 64 15.48 4.11 18.93
N GLU A 65 14.73 5.21 18.95
CA GLU A 65 14.01 5.70 20.12
C GLU A 65 12.72 4.92 20.36
N GLY A 66 11.90 4.72 19.33
CA GLY A 66 10.56 4.15 19.44
C GLY A 66 9.56 5.07 20.13
N CYS A 67 8.32 4.59 20.29
CA CYS A 67 7.30 5.28 21.08
C CYS A 67 7.42 4.93 22.57
N HIS A 68 7.14 5.90 23.43
CA HIS A 68 7.13 5.73 24.90
C HIS A 68 5.70 5.65 25.41
N PHE A 69 5.44 4.69 26.28
CA PHE A 69 4.14 4.52 26.95
C PHE A 69 4.30 4.72 28.45
N ASP A 70 3.52 5.64 29.01
CA ASP A 70 3.45 5.85 30.47
C ASP A 70 2.00 6.17 30.88
N ASN A 71 1.44 5.33 31.76
CA ASN A 71 0.12 5.53 32.38
C ASN A 71 -1.00 5.91 31.38
N GLY A 72 -1.08 5.23 30.24
CA GLY A 72 -2.11 5.45 29.22
C GLY A 72 -1.81 6.57 28.24
N VAL A 73 -0.66 7.23 28.35
CA VAL A 73 -0.18 8.26 27.45
C VAL A 73 0.93 7.71 26.56
N VAL A 74 0.88 8.02 25.27
CA VAL A 74 1.94 7.67 24.31
C VAL A 74 2.61 8.94 23.82
N THR A 75 3.93 8.97 23.94
CA THR A 75 4.79 10.02 23.39
C THR A 75 5.50 9.46 22.15
N THR A 76 5.40 10.16 21.04
CA THR A 76 6.11 9.82 19.80
C THR A 76 7.59 10.18 19.90
N PRO A 77 8.47 9.60 19.04
CA PRO A 77 9.88 9.95 19.02
C PRO A 77 10.10 11.44 18.78
N LYS A 78 11.21 11.93 19.29
CA LYS A 78 11.63 13.34 19.14
C LYS A 78 11.64 13.77 17.68
N GLY A 79 11.02 14.91 17.39
CA GLY A 79 10.90 15.50 16.05
C GLY A 79 9.65 15.07 15.28
N PHE A 80 8.95 13.99 15.69
CA PHE A 80 7.75 13.52 14.99
C PHE A 80 6.59 14.50 15.08
N LYS A 81 6.36 15.07 16.25
CA LYS A 81 5.32 16.07 16.49
C LYS A 81 5.58 17.35 15.72
N GLU A 82 6.82 17.84 15.72
CA GLU A 82 7.25 19.03 14.98
C GLU A 82 7.14 18.81 13.46
N ALA A 83 7.49 17.63 12.97
CA ALA A 83 7.29 17.25 11.57
C ALA A 83 5.81 17.22 11.20
N PHE A 84 4.94 16.74 12.09
CA PHE A 84 3.50 16.74 11.87
C PHE A 84 2.92 18.15 11.82
N ALA A 85 3.38 19.04 12.68
CA ALA A 85 2.99 20.46 12.64
C ALA A 85 3.39 21.12 11.31
N GLN A 86 4.61 20.88 10.82
CA GLN A 86 5.05 21.37 9.50
C GLN A 86 4.23 20.77 8.34
N TYR A 87 3.87 19.49 8.42
CA TYR A 87 3.01 18.83 7.44
C TYR A 87 1.62 19.48 7.36
N VAL A 88 1.04 19.78 8.51
CA VAL A 88 -0.25 20.46 8.63
C VAL A 88 -0.15 21.90 8.13
N GLU A 89 0.86 22.65 8.54
CA GLU A 89 1.11 24.04 8.11
C GLU A 89 1.30 24.14 6.59
N GLY A 90 1.96 23.14 5.98
CA GLY A 90 2.13 23.02 4.53
C GLY A 90 0.86 22.65 3.78
N GLY A 91 -0.26 22.39 4.48
CA GLY A 91 -1.54 22.00 3.85
C GLY A 91 -1.57 20.59 3.25
N TRP A 92 -0.54 19.78 3.51
CA TRP A 92 -0.38 18.45 2.90
C TRP A 92 -1.48 17.46 3.29
N HIS A 93 -2.05 17.65 4.47
CA HIS A 93 -3.10 16.77 4.99
C HIS A 93 -4.40 16.86 4.20
N GLY A 94 -4.71 18.05 3.67
CA GLY A 94 -5.94 18.36 2.95
C GLY A 94 -5.85 18.32 1.42
N VAL A 95 -4.74 17.88 0.83
CA VAL A 95 -4.49 17.94 -0.64
C VAL A 95 -5.65 17.38 -1.46
N ALA A 96 -6.13 16.18 -1.14
CA ALA A 96 -7.21 15.53 -1.86
C ALA A 96 -8.56 15.53 -1.10
N ALA A 97 -8.66 16.29 -0.01
CA ALA A 97 -9.88 16.39 0.77
C ALA A 97 -10.88 17.37 0.16
N ASP A 98 -12.18 17.17 0.49
CA ASP A 98 -13.27 17.97 -0.01
C ASP A 98 -13.14 19.45 0.42
N PRO A 99 -13.21 20.42 -0.51
CA PRO A 99 -13.20 21.86 -0.21
C PRO A 99 -14.31 22.30 0.75
N ALA A 100 -15.46 21.61 0.78
CA ALA A 100 -16.55 21.91 1.71
C ALA A 100 -16.10 21.78 3.18
N TYR A 101 -15.06 21.01 3.45
CA TYR A 101 -14.49 20.80 4.78
C TYR A 101 -13.05 21.32 4.91
N GLY A 102 -12.66 22.28 4.06
CA GLY A 102 -11.35 22.94 4.10
C GLY A 102 -10.23 22.22 3.36
N GLY A 103 -10.55 21.22 2.54
CA GLY A 103 -9.60 20.55 1.65
C GLY A 103 -9.28 21.36 0.39
N GLN A 104 -8.27 20.91 -0.35
CA GLN A 104 -7.86 21.56 -1.61
C GLN A 104 -8.60 20.99 -2.84
N GLY A 105 -9.30 19.86 -2.71
CA GLY A 105 -10.06 19.24 -3.79
C GLY A 105 -9.25 18.72 -4.96
N LEU A 106 -7.95 18.53 -4.78
CA LEU A 106 -7.08 17.98 -5.83
C LEU A 106 -7.33 16.48 -6.03
N PRO A 107 -6.99 15.91 -7.19
CA PRO A 107 -7.16 14.50 -7.46
C PRO A 107 -6.48 13.58 -6.42
N GLN A 108 -7.13 12.44 -6.13
CA GLN A 108 -6.61 11.44 -5.20
C GLN A 108 -5.23 10.91 -5.62
N SER A 109 -4.97 10.86 -6.92
CA SER A 109 -3.68 10.45 -7.47
C SER A 109 -2.52 11.30 -6.98
N LEU A 110 -2.69 12.61 -6.81
CA LEU A 110 -1.64 13.50 -6.24
C LEU A 110 -1.39 13.20 -4.76
N GLY A 111 -2.42 12.90 -4.00
CA GLY A 111 -2.30 12.44 -2.62
C GLY A 111 -1.51 11.13 -2.51
N LEU A 112 -1.70 10.19 -3.45
CA LEU A 112 -0.95 8.93 -3.48
C LEU A 112 0.51 9.13 -3.86
N VAL A 113 0.82 10.00 -4.83
CA VAL A 113 2.20 10.36 -5.19
C VAL A 113 2.94 10.96 -3.99
N LEU A 114 2.31 11.88 -3.25
CA LEU A 114 2.86 12.44 -2.02
C LEU A 114 3.05 11.35 -0.95
N SER A 115 2.08 10.45 -0.80
CA SER A 115 2.15 9.34 0.16
C SER A 115 3.31 8.37 -0.14
N GLU A 116 3.66 8.16 -1.42
CA GLU A 116 4.85 7.39 -1.80
C GLU A 116 6.12 8.06 -1.27
N MET A 117 6.28 9.37 -1.45
CA MET A 117 7.45 10.12 -0.96
C MET A 117 7.54 10.08 0.57
N ILE A 118 6.43 10.28 1.26
CA ILE A 118 6.33 10.21 2.73
C ILE A 118 6.73 8.82 3.22
N GLY A 119 6.10 7.76 2.69
CA GLY A 119 6.39 6.39 3.10
C GLY A 119 7.83 5.95 2.81
N SER A 120 8.41 6.40 1.69
CA SER A 120 9.80 6.10 1.33
C SER A 120 10.82 6.83 2.20
N SER A 121 10.49 8.02 2.67
CA SER A 121 11.35 8.79 3.58
C SER A 121 11.24 8.34 5.04
N ASN A 122 10.03 7.99 5.51
CA ASN A 122 9.78 7.52 6.87
C ASN A 122 8.45 6.77 6.97
N THR A 123 8.51 5.45 6.78
CA THR A 123 7.31 4.58 6.82
C THR A 123 6.57 4.67 8.16
N SER A 124 7.29 4.71 9.29
CA SER A 124 6.68 4.79 10.62
C SER A 124 5.88 6.08 10.83
N TRP A 125 6.42 7.21 10.39
CA TRP A 125 5.75 8.50 10.49
C TRP A 125 4.53 8.55 9.56
N GLY A 126 4.66 8.03 8.33
CA GLY A 126 3.58 8.01 7.33
C GLY A 126 2.33 7.24 7.76
N MET A 127 2.43 6.37 8.77
CA MET A 127 1.28 5.65 9.31
C MET A 127 0.22 6.59 9.94
N TYR A 128 0.63 7.68 10.55
CA TYR A 128 -0.28 8.61 11.25
C TYR A 128 -1.23 9.34 10.28
N PRO A 129 -0.75 10.08 9.26
CA PRO A 129 -1.65 10.72 8.30
C PRO A 129 -2.42 9.71 7.45
N GLY A 130 -1.83 8.57 7.10
CA GLY A 130 -2.47 7.57 6.24
C GLY A 130 -3.76 6.99 6.83
N LEU A 131 -3.80 6.71 8.14
CA LEU A 131 -5.02 6.25 8.82
C LEU A 131 -6.07 7.35 8.92
N THR A 132 -5.65 8.59 9.12
CA THR A 132 -6.57 9.74 9.17
C THR A 132 -7.29 9.93 7.85
N HIS A 133 -6.60 9.84 6.70
CA HIS A 133 -7.22 9.90 5.37
C HIS A 133 -8.29 8.81 5.17
N GLY A 134 -8.01 7.59 5.65
CA GLY A 134 -9.00 6.51 5.62
C GLY A 134 -10.25 6.81 6.47
N ALA A 135 -10.06 7.35 7.67
CA ALA A 135 -11.17 7.75 8.55
C ALA A 135 -12.00 8.87 7.92
N MET A 136 -11.35 9.90 7.34
CA MET A 136 -12.02 10.97 6.60
C MET A 136 -12.87 10.41 5.46
N SER A 137 -12.33 9.49 4.66
CA SER A 137 -13.05 8.87 3.55
C SER A 137 -14.30 8.12 4.02
N ALA A 138 -14.23 7.37 5.13
CA ALA A 138 -15.37 6.65 5.67
C ALA A 138 -16.44 7.59 6.23
N ILE A 139 -16.06 8.64 6.96
CA ILE A 139 -17.00 9.64 7.49
C ILE A 139 -17.63 10.42 6.35
N HIS A 140 -16.86 10.82 5.34
CA HIS A 140 -17.36 11.54 4.16
C HIS A 140 -18.39 10.71 3.39
N ALA A 141 -18.14 9.42 3.18
CA ALA A 141 -19.03 8.56 2.41
C ALA A 141 -20.31 8.17 3.18
N HIS A 142 -20.24 7.97 4.48
CA HIS A 142 -21.29 7.29 5.26
C HIS A 142 -21.82 8.08 6.45
N GLY A 143 -21.15 9.16 6.86
CA GLY A 143 -21.58 10.00 7.97
C GLY A 143 -22.83 10.82 7.66
N THR A 144 -23.61 11.13 8.70
CA THR A 144 -24.70 12.11 8.58
C THR A 144 -24.14 13.52 8.33
N PRO A 145 -24.94 14.48 7.83
CA PRO A 145 -24.47 15.86 7.69
C PRO A 145 -23.85 16.41 8.99
N GLU A 146 -24.48 16.18 10.14
CA GLU A 146 -24.02 16.64 11.45
C GLU A 146 -22.68 15.99 11.84
N GLN A 147 -22.49 14.71 11.51
CA GLN A 147 -21.21 14.02 11.73
C GLN A 147 -20.11 14.60 10.83
N LYS A 148 -20.41 14.84 9.57
CA LYS A 148 -19.46 15.44 8.63
C LYS A 148 -19.02 16.83 9.10
N ASP A 149 -19.99 17.68 9.47
CA ASP A 149 -19.73 19.03 9.97
C ASP A 149 -18.92 19.04 11.28
N THR A 150 -19.17 18.05 12.15
CA THR A 150 -18.46 17.93 13.43
C THR A 150 -17.00 17.47 13.27
N PHE A 151 -16.74 16.50 12.39
CA PHE A 151 -15.47 15.78 12.38
C PHE A 151 -14.58 16.13 11.19
N LEU A 152 -15.14 16.31 9.96
CA LEU A 152 -14.32 16.39 8.76
C LEU A 152 -13.43 17.63 8.71
N GLY A 153 -13.96 18.81 9.07
CA GLY A 153 -13.17 20.04 9.05
C GLY A 153 -11.89 19.95 9.90
N LYS A 154 -11.99 19.42 11.10
CA LYS A 154 -10.85 19.28 12.02
C LYS A 154 -9.90 18.15 11.62
N LEU A 155 -10.41 17.05 11.05
CA LEU A 155 -9.59 16.00 10.46
C LEU A 155 -8.83 16.51 9.22
N THR A 156 -9.50 17.25 8.34
CA THR A 156 -8.89 17.85 7.14
C THR A 156 -7.81 18.87 7.49
N ALA A 157 -8.05 19.69 8.52
CA ALA A 157 -7.08 20.64 9.02
C ALA A 157 -5.89 19.99 9.77
N GLY A 158 -5.93 18.66 10.02
CA GLY A 158 -4.91 17.97 10.81
C GLY A 158 -4.90 18.32 12.31
N GLU A 159 -5.90 19.08 12.79
CA GLU A 159 -6.08 19.31 14.23
C GLU A 159 -6.39 18.02 14.98
N TRP A 160 -7.15 17.15 14.33
CA TRP A 160 -7.52 15.82 14.80
C TRP A 160 -6.99 14.75 13.86
N THR A 161 -6.77 13.55 14.39
CA THR A 161 -6.36 12.36 13.63
C THR A 161 -7.41 11.27 13.72
N GLY A 162 -7.32 10.27 12.86
CA GLY A 162 -8.27 9.17 12.81
C GLY A 162 -7.60 7.80 12.91
N THR A 163 -8.34 6.81 13.42
CA THR A 163 -7.87 5.42 13.53
C THR A 163 -8.92 4.41 13.09
N MET A 164 -8.48 3.17 12.86
CA MET A 164 -9.31 2.03 12.52
C MET A 164 -9.21 0.97 13.61
N CYS A 165 -10.33 0.67 14.30
CA CYS A 165 -10.38 -0.22 15.46
C CYS A 165 -11.23 -1.46 15.15
N LEU A 166 -10.61 -2.52 14.59
CA LEU A 166 -11.27 -3.74 14.17
C LEU A 166 -10.91 -4.93 15.08
N THR A 167 -9.61 -5.22 15.17
CA THR A 167 -9.02 -6.45 15.70
C THR A 167 -9.19 -6.56 17.21
N GLU A 168 -9.54 -7.76 17.68
CA GLU A 168 -9.56 -8.14 19.08
C GLU A 168 -8.58 -9.29 19.31
N ALA A 169 -8.18 -9.55 20.57
CA ALA A 169 -7.15 -10.54 20.90
C ALA A 169 -7.42 -11.96 20.36
N HIS A 170 -8.68 -12.30 20.13
CA HIS A 170 -9.10 -13.63 19.65
C HIS A 170 -9.53 -13.63 18.18
N CYS A 171 -9.57 -12.48 17.51
CA CYS A 171 -9.98 -12.41 16.10
C CYS A 171 -9.40 -11.18 15.38
N GLY A 172 -8.86 -11.42 14.19
CA GLY A 172 -8.38 -10.37 13.29
C GLY A 172 -8.89 -10.61 11.88
N THR A 173 -8.65 -11.79 11.32
CA THR A 173 -9.15 -12.19 10.00
C THR A 173 -10.67 -12.45 10.01
N ASP A 174 -11.16 -13.18 10.99
CA ASP A 174 -12.61 -13.45 11.15
C ASP A 174 -13.24 -12.43 12.13
N LEU A 175 -13.62 -11.28 11.58
CA LEU A 175 -14.28 -10.21 12.34
C LEU A 175 -15.70 -10.60 12.82
N GLY A 176 -16.28 -11.70 12.31
CA GLY A 176 -17.54 -12.21 12.81
C GLY A 176 -17.52 -12.58 14.30
N LEU A 177 -16.32 -12.82 14.84
CA LEU A 177 -16.08 -13.21 16.23
C LEU A 177 -15.90 -12.03 17.21
N ILE A 178 -15.91 -10.77 16.77
CA ILE A 178 -15.73 -9.62 17.68
C ILE A 178 -16.76 -9.63 18.82
N LYS A 179 -16.30 -9.21 19.99
CA LYS A 179 -17.08 -9.15 21.24
C LYS A 179 -17.39 -7.73 21.70
N THR A 180 -16.72 -6.71 21.17
CA THR A 180 -17.01 -5.30 21.46
C THR A 180 -18.49 -5.00 21.19
N ARG A 181 -19.16 -4.35 22.15
CA ARG A 181 -20.59 -4.04 22.12
C ARG A 181 -20.82 -2.54 22.15
N ALA A 182 -21.92 -2.11 21.54
CA ALA A 182 -22.41 -0.75 21.60
C ALA A 182 -23.87 -0.76 22.04
N VAL A 183 -24.15 -0.20 23.21
CA VAL A 183 -25.51 -0.17 23.81
C VAL A 183 -26.13 1.20 23.59
N PRO A 184 -27.33 1.29 22.97
CA PRO A 184 -28.02 2.57 22.74
C PRO A 184 -28.26 3.34 24.03
N GLN A 185 -28.12 4.66 23.99
CA GLN A 185 -28.38 5.59 25.10
C GLN A 185 -29.57 6.49 24.79
N ALA A 186 -30.15 7.09 25.83
CA ALA A 186 -31.36 7.93 25.71
C ALA A 186 -31.14 9.21 24.87
N ASP A 187 -29.90 9.68 24.75
CA ASP A 187 -29.51 10.86 23.96
C ASP A 187 -29.20 10.53 22.48
N GLY A 188 -29.45 9.30 22.03
CA GLY A 188 -29.17 8.85 20.67
C GLY A 188 -27.71 8.41 20.44
N SER A 189 -26.84 8.54 21.44
CA SER A 189 -25.47 8.00 21.40
C SER A 189 -25.46 6.52 21.78
N TYR A 190 -24.26 5.93 21.80
CA TYR A 190 -24.02 4.54 22.20
C TYR A 190 -22.91 4.46 23.23
N ALA A 191 -23.07 3.60 24.24
CA ALA A 191 -22.00 3.22 25.15
C ALA A 191 -21.22 2.04 24.54
N VAL A 192 -20.00 2.29 24.09
CA VAL A 192 -19.13 1.29 23.47
C VAL A 192 -18.25 0.65 24.54
N THR A 193 -18.27 -0.69 24.64
CA THR A 193 -17.50 -1.45 25.64
C THR A 193 -16.78 -2.64 24.98
N GLY A 194 -15.47 -2.76 25.24
CA GLY A 194 -14.61 -3.84 24.73
C GLY A 194 -13.16 -3.41 24.58
N SER A 195 -12.31 -4.32 24.12
CA SER A 195 -10.89 -4.05 23.88
C SER A 195 -10.54 -4.32 22.42
N LYS A 196 -9.76 -3.42 21.85
CA LYS A 196 -9.20 -3.53 20.49
C LYS A 196 -7.68 -3.57 20.58
N ILE A 197 -7.04 -4.44 19.77
CA ILE A 197 -5.59 -4.59 19.73
C ILE A 197 -5.03 -4.23 18.36
N PHE A 198 -3.73 -3.98 18.31
CA PHE A 198 -3.00 -3.60 17.12
C PHE A 198 -3.52 -2.31 16.47
N ILE A 199 -3.97 -1.35 17.27
CA ILE A 199 -4.51 -0.09 16.76
C ILE A 199 -3.35 0.87 16.50
N SER A 200 -3.01 1.03 15.23
CA SER A 200 -2.02 2.01 14.78
C SER A 200 -2.52 3.41 15.08
N ALA A 201 -1.64 4.26 15.62
CA ALA A 201 -1.96 5.63 16.03
C ALA A 201 -3.14 5.73 17.02
N GLY A 202 -3.41 4.66 17.82
CA GLY A 202 -4.51 4.62 18.76
C GLY A 202 -4.37 5.61 19.91
N GLU A 203 -3.16 5.94 20.30
CA GLU A 203 -2.80 7.00 21.26
C GLU A 203 -1.47 7.63 20.81
N HIS A 204 -1.38 8.95 20.84
CA HIS A 204 -0.17 9.73 20.52
C HIS A 204 -0.34 11.18 20.93
N ASP A 205 0.76 11.96 20.85
CA ASP A 205 0.86 13.37 21.26
C ASP A 205 0.91 14.37 20.09
N MET A 206 0.68 13.93 18.84
CA MET A 206 0.85 14.80 17.65
C MET A 206 -0.38 15.64 17.32
N SER A 207 -1.58 15.25 17.73
CA SER A 207 -2.83 15.95 17.46
C SER A 207 -3.62 16.21 18.74
N ALA A 208 -4.54 17.20 18.70
CA ALA A 208 -5.37 17.57 19.84
C ALA A 208 -6.42 16.51 20.22
N ASN A 209 -6.87 15.73 19.23
CA ASN A 209 -7.88 14.67 19.43
C ASN A 209 -7.64 13.52 18.47
N ILE A 210 -8.15 12.34 18.81
CA ILE A 210 -8.10 11.14 17.98
C ILE A 210 -9.53 10.60 17.81
N ILE A 211 -9.93 10.39 16.58
CA ILE A 211 -11.27 9.90 16.21
C ILE A 211 -11.18 8.43 15.84
N HIS A 212 -11.68 7.57 16.71
CA HIS A 212 -11.63 6.12 16.50
C HIS A 212 -12.86 5.65 15.73
N LEU A 213 -12.64 4.97 14.60
CA LEU A 213 -13.69 4.24 13.87
C LEU A 213 -13.73 2.79 14.39
N VAL A 214 -14.75 2.46 15.20
CA VAL A 214 -14.79 1.23 16.00
C VAL A 214 -15.87 0.29 15.48
N LEU A 215 -15.49 -0.96 15.16
CA LEU A 215 -16.44 -2.04 14.90
C LEU A 215 -16.96 -2.63 16.20
N ALA A 216 -18.30 -2.66 16.36
CA ALA A 216 -18.96 -3.23 17.51
C ALA A 216 -20.30 -3.88 17.11
N LYS A 217 -20.87 -4.69 18.00
CA LYS A 217 -22.18 -5.31 17.85
C LYS A 217 -23.22 -4.64 18.74
N LEU A 218 -24.40 -4.42 18.20
CA LEU A 218 -25.57 -4.02 18.97
C LEU A 218 -26.09 -5.20 19.82
N PRO A 219 -26.89 -4.96 20.88
CA PRO A 219 -27.41 -6.04 21.76
C PRO A 219 -28.13 -7.16 21.01
N ASP A 220 -28.98 -6.82 20.05
CA ASP A 220 -29.80 -7.77 19.27
C ASP A 220 -29.26 -8.01 17.85
N ALA A 221 -27.96 -7.80 17.65
CA ALA A 221 -27.32 -7.94 16.34
C ALA A 221 -27.30 -9.41 15.87
N PRO A 222 -27.50 -9.66 14.57
CA PRO A 222 -27.30 -10.99 13.99
C PRO A 222 -25.90 -11.54 14.29
N ALA A 223 -25.78 -12.87 14.33
CA ALA A 223 -24.49 -13.54 14.48
C ALA A 223 -23.56 -13.29 13.29
N GLY A 224 -22.26 -13.41 13.51
CA GLY A 224 -21.23 -13.28 12.48
C GLY A 224 -21.03 -11.84 12.00
N THR A 225 -20.57 -11.71 10.77
CA THR A 225 -20.22 -10.42 10.16
C THR A 225 -21.44 -9.54 9.84
N LYS A 226 -22.61 -10.15 9.67
CA LYS A 226 -23.87 -9.44 9.38
C LYS A 226 -24.40 -8.62 10.54
N GLY A 227 -23.88 -8.80 11.76
CA GLY A 227 -24.29 -8.05 12.96
C GLY A 227 -23.31 -6.94 13.35
N ILE A 228 -22.33 -6.62 12.51
CA ILE A 228 -21.31 -5.63 12.83
C ILE A 228 -21.77 -4.23 12.39
N SER A 229 -21.71 -3.28 13.33
CA SER A 229 -21.97 -1.85 13.11
C SER A 229 -20.67 -1.05 13.29
N LEU A 230 -20.63 0.16 12.72
CA LEU A 230 -19.48 1.08 12.80
C LEU A 230 -19.83 2.29 13.64
N PHE A 231 -18.92 2.69 14.52
CA PHE A 231 -19.11 3.81 15.44
C PHE A 231 -17.94 4.80 15.37
N ILE A 232 -18.25 6.10 15.39
CA ILE A 232 -17.28 7.16 15.66
C ILE A 232 -17.17 7.29 17.18
N VAL A 233 -15.98 7.09 17.73
CA VAL A 233 -15.69 7.23 19.17
C VAL A 233 -14.52 8.19 19.33
N PRO A 234 -14.75 9.48 19.68
CA PRO A 234 -13.67 10.43 19.87
C PRO A 234 -12.93 10.17 21.20
N LYS A 235 -11.62 10.43 21.24
CA LYS A 235 -10.79 10.39 22.46
C LYS A 235 -11.21 11.47 23.45
N PHE A 236 -11.52 12.66 22.96
CA PHE A 236 -12.15 13.74 23.71
C PHE A 236 -13.47 14.12 23.06
N HIS A 237 -14.50 14.38 23.83
CA HIS A 237 -15.81 14.80 23.32
C HIS A 237 -15.67 16.06 22.47
N ALA A 238 -16.30 16.07 21.29
CA ALA A 238 -16.16 17.17 20.33
C ALA A 238 -16.79 18.49 20.83
N ASP A 239 -17.81 18.40 21.66
CA ASP A 239 -18.59 19.50 22.22
C ASP A 239 -17.98 20.09 23.51
N SER A 240 -17.57 19.23 24.45
CA SER A 240 -17.08 19.66 25.77
C SER A 240 -15.57 19.66 25.91
N GLY A 241 -14.85 18.91 25.06
CA GLY A 241 -13.41 18.67 25.22
C GLY A 241 -13.05 17.76 26.39
N GLU A 242 -14.04 17.18 27.08
CA GLU A 242 -13.80 16.24 28.18
C GLU A 242 -13.29 14.90 27.66
N ARG A 243 -12.48 14.22 28.47
CA ARG A 243 -11.96 12.88 28.15
C ARG A 243 -13.09 11.87 28.07
N ASN A 244 -13.20 11.16 26.95
CA ASN A 244 -14.10 10.04 26.78
C ASN A 244 -13.54 8.77 27.48
N ALA A 245 -14.40 7.81 27.77
CA ALA A 245 -14.02 6.55 28.44
C ALA A 245 -13.30 5.56 27.48
N VAL A 246 -12.28 6.05 26.78
CA VAL A 246 -11.37 5.26 25.94
C VAL A 246 -9.93 5.44 26.45
N HIS A 247 -9.25 4.33 26.73
CA HIS A 247 -7.95 4.31 27.36
C HIS A 247 -6.96 3.44 26.58
N CYS A 248 -5.74 3.93 26.39
CA CYS A 248 -4.64 3.11 25.92
C CYS A 248 -4.12 2.25 27.09
N GLY A 249 -4.22 0.93 26.94
CA GLY A 249 -3.76 -0.02 27.97
C GLY A 249 -2.27 -0.36 27.83
N SER A 250 -1.76 -0.37 26.62
CA SER A 250 -0.35 -0.65 26.30
C SER A 250 -0.05 -0.33 24.85
N ILE A 251 1.25 -0.32 24.50
CA ILE A 251 1.73 -0.35 23.11
C ILE A 251 2.52 -1.64 22.86
N GLU A 252 2.54 -2.07 21.60
CA GLU A 252 3.26 -3.27 21.17
C GLU A 252 4.75 -3.00 20.97
N HIS A 253 5.60 -3.92 21.43
CA HIS A 253 7.03 -3.96 21.13
C HIS A 253 7.27 -4.75 19.84
N LYS A 254 7.50 -4.03 18.74
CA LYS A 254 7.47 -4.60 17.39
C LYS A 254 8.86 -4.84 16.81
N MET A 255 8.92 -5.71 15.80
CA MET A 255 10.12 -5.95 15.00
C MET A 255 10.55 -4.71 14.22
N GLY A 256 9.61 -4.03 13.55
CA GLY A 256 9.81 -2.83 12.74
C GLY A 256 8.73 -1.78 12.98
N ILE A 257 8.79 -0.69 12.22
CA ILE A 257 7.91 0.50 12.37
C ILE A 257 7.76 0.92 13.86
N LYS A 258 8.87 0.92 14.58
CA LYS A 258 8.87 1.12 16.04
C LYS A 258 8.41 2.51 16.44
N ALA A 259 8.63 3.50 15.59
CA ALA A 259 8.20 4.88 15.79
C ALA A 259 6.70 5.12 15.48
N SER A 260 5.97 4.10 14.99
CA SER A 260 4.51 4.12 14.86
C SER A 260 3.89 3.45 16.07
N ALA A 261 3.12 4.19 16.88
CA ALA A 261 2.42 3.64 18.04
C ALA A 261 1.39 2.60 17.57
N THR A 262 1.44 1.41 18.18
CA THR A 262 0.48 0.32 17.93
C THR A 262 -0.13 -0.07 19.27
N CYS A 263 -1.38 0.31 19.49
CA CYS A 263 -1.99 0.38 20.80
C CYS A 263 -2.98 -0.75 21.06
N VAL A 264 -3.13 -1.09 22.34
CA VAL A 264 -4.30 -1.76 22.89
C VAL A 264 -5.24 -0.68 23.42
N LEU A 265 -6.45 -0.58 22.88
CA LEU A 265 -7.46 0.38 23.31
C LEU A 265 -8.58 -0.32 24.08
N ASN A 266 -8.89 0.18 25.26
CA ASN A 266 -9.99 -0.26 26.09
C ASN A 266 -11.11 0.81 26.08
N PHE A 267 -12.31 0.37 25.77
CA PHE A 267 -13.54 1.17 25.73
C PHE A 267 -14.40 0.75 26.92
N ASP A 268 -14.62 1.65 27.86
CA ASP A 268 -15.32 1.36 29.14
C ASP A 268 -16.67 2.11 29.21
N GLY A 269 -17.56 1.83 28.25
CA GLY A 269 -18.78 2.59 28.07
C GLY A 269 -18.54 3.92 27.33
N ALA A 270 -17.51 3.97 26.49
CA ALA A 270 -17.13 5.15 25.73
C ALA A 270 -18.27 5.64 24.84
N LYS A 271 -18.56 6.95 24.88
CA LYS A 271 -19.60 7.57 24.07
C LYS A 271 -19.21 7.51 22.60
N GLY A 272 -20.08 6.89 21.80
CA GLY A 272 -19.90 6.73 20.36
C GLY A 272 -21.15 7.06 19.58
N PHE A 273 -20.99 7.26 18.26
CA PHE A 273 -22.06 7.61 17.34
C PHE A 273 -22.08 6.64 16.17
N LEU A 274 -23.23 6.04 15.89
CA LEU A 274 -23.39 5.11 14.77
C LEU A 274 -23.14 5.85 13.44
N ILE A 275 -22.31 5.26 12.59
CA ILE A 275 -22.08 5.74 11.22
C ILE A 275 -22.72 4.78 10.22
N GLY A 276 -23.48 5.31 9.26
CA GLY A 276 -24.26 4.51 8.33
C GLY A 276 -25.44 3.77 9.01
N GLU A 277 -25.84 2.64 8.46
CA GLU A 277 -26.94 1.82 8.97
C GLU A 277 -26.47 0.79 9.99
N ALA A 278 -27.30 0.49 10.99
CA ALA A 278 -27.07 -0.60 11.93
C ALA A 278 -26.85 -1.94 11.21
N ASN A 279 -25.90 -2.73 11.67
CA ASN A 279 -25.52 -4.04 11.11
C ASN A 279 -24.94 -4.01 9.69
N LYS A 280 -24.57 -2.84 9.19
CA LYS A 280 -23.87 -2.65 7.91
C LYS A 280 -22.47 -2.00 8.08
N GLY A 281 -21.93 -2.03 9.30
CA GLY A 281 -20.68 -1.36 9.62
C GLY A 281 -19.47 -1.87 8.85
N LEU A 282 -19.44 -3.14 8.44
CA LEU A 282 -18.37 -3.63 7.57
C LEU A 282 -18.39 -2.98 6.18
N ASN A 283 -19.57 -2.73 5.60
CA ASN A 283 -19.66 -2.05 4.31
C ASN A 283 -19.08 -0.63 4.40
N CYS A 284 -19.40 0.10 5.48
CA CYS A 284 -18.84 1.43 5.73
C CYS A 284 -17.31 1.37 5.97
N MET A 285 -16.86 0.38 6.75
CA MET A 285 -15.45 0.19 7.03
C MET A 285 -14.64 -0.23 5.80
N PHE A 286 -15.22 -0.91 4.82
CA PHE A 286 -14.54 -1.27 3.58
C PHE A 286 -14.08 -0.05 2.78
N THR A 287 -14.75 1.10 2.89
CA THR A 287 -14.28 2.36 2.30
C THR A 287 -12.89 2.72 2.83
N MET A 288 -12.69 2.69 4.15
CA MET A 288 -11.40 2.90 4.78
C MET A 288 -10.41 1.77 4.49
N MET A 289 -10.86 0.52 4.57
CA MET A 289 -9.98 -0.65 4.37
C MET A 289 -9.44 -0.74 2.95
N ASN A 290 -10.20 -0.41 1.91
CA ASN A 290 -9.72 -0.44 0.53
C ASN A 290 -8.65 0.64 0.31
N HIS A 291 -8.84 1.83 0.89
CA HIS A 291 -7.81 2.87 0.89
C HIS A 291 -6.55 2.40 1.63
N ALA A 292 -6.71 1.83 2.82
CA ALA A 292 -5.61 1.29 3.61
C ALA A 292 -4.85 0.15 2.89
N ARG A 293 -5.55 -0.71 2.13
CA ARG A 293 -4.92 -1.81 1.36
C ARG A 293 -4.02 -1.29 0.24
N LEU A 294 -4.43 -0.26 -0.48
CA LEU A 294 -3.57 0.38 -1.49
C LEU A 294 -2.36 1.03 -0.84
N GLY A 295 -2.56 1.77 0.25
CA GLY A 295 -1.47 2.33 1.06
C GLY A 295 -0.51 1.27 1.59
N THR A 296 -1.04 0.11 2.04
CA THR A 296 -0.20 -1.02 2.49
C THR A 296 0.61 -1.62 1.33
N GLY A 297 0.01 -1.78 0.15
CA GLY A 297 0.76 -2.18 -1.05
C GLY A 297 1.93 -1.23 -1.31
N MET A 298 1.68 0.07 -1.24
CA MET A 298 2.71 1.10 -1.38
C MET A 298 3.85 0.98 -0.37
N GLN A 299 3.63 0.49 0.85
CA GLN A 299 4.71 0.30 1.82
C GLN A 299 5.80 -0.65 1.31
N GLY A 300 5.42 -1.66 0.48
CA GLY A 300 6.39 -2.50 -0.20
C GLY A 300 7.26 -1.71 -1.18
N LEU A 301 6.66 -0.84 -1.98
CA LEU A 301 7.37 0.09 -2.86
C LEU A 301 8.24 1.06 -2.05
N CYS A 302 7.70 1.68 -1.02
CA CYS A 302 8.38 2.72 -0.23
C CYS A 302 9.67 2.21 0.43
N ASN A 303 9.57 1.11 1.18
CA ASN A 303 10.75 0.50 1.80
C ASN A 303 11.73 -0.06 0.75
N GLY A 304 11.19 -0.59 -0.35
CA GLY A 304 11.97 -1.04 -1.50
C GLY A 304 12.78 0.08 -2.14
N GLU A 305 12.18 1.25 -2.35
CA GLU A 305 12.84 2.42 -2.93
C GLU A 305 13.98 2.92 -2.05
N ALA A 306 13.73 3.13 -0.76
CA ALA A 306 14.77 3.53 0.19
C ALA A 306 15.93 2.52 0.22
N SER A 307 15.62 1.23 0.21
CA SER A 307 16.60 0.14 0.17
C SER A 307 17.42 0.14 -1.13
N PHE A 308 16.79 0.37 -2.26
CA PHE A 308 17.43 0.41 -3.57
C PHE A 308 18.41 1.58 -3.69
N GLN A 309 18.03 2.78 -3.23
CA GLN A 309 18.91 3.95 -3.22
C GLN A 309 20.17 3.71 -2.39
N GLY A 310 20.02 3.12 -1.21
CA GLY A 310 21.13 2.70 -0.37
C GLY A 310 22.04 1.67 -1.06
N ALA A 311 21.43 0.64 -1.65
CA ALA A 311 22.16 -0.44 -2.31
C ALA A 311 22.98 0.05 -3.53
N ILE A 312 22.43 0.94 -4.34
CA ILE A 312 23.16 1.52 -5.49
C ILE A 312 24.35 2.33 -5.02
N LYS A 313 24.17 3.21 -4.03
CA LYS A 313 25.27 4.03 -3.49
C LYS A 313 26.39 3.13 -2.97
N TYR A 314 26.04 2.15 -2.13
CA TYR A 314 27.00 1.21 -1.57
C TYR A 314 27.72 0.41 -2.66
N ALA A 315 27.00 -0.10 -3.65
CA ALA A 315 27.58 -0.92 -4.71
C ALA A 315 28.59 -0.17 -5.59
N ASN A 316 28.45 1.15 -5.74
CA ASN A 316 29.40 2.00 -6.45
C ASN A 316 30.63 2.34 -5.60
N ASP A 317 30.46 2.47 -4.28
CA ASP A 317 31.54 2.89 -3.37
C ASP A 317 32.38 1.70 -2.85
N ARG A 318 31.74 0.55 -2.65
CA ARG A 318 32.40 -0.63 -2.06
C ARG A 318 33.31 -1.33 -3.07
N LEU A 319 34.59 -1.40 -2.75
CA LEU A 319 35.60 -2.08 -3.57
C LEU A 319 35.84 -3.50 -3.05
N GLN A 320 35.59 -4.51 -3.87
CA GLN A 320 35.93 -5.92 -3.57
C GLN A 320 36.15 -6.72 -4.87
N MET A 321 37.25 -7.48 -4.91
CA MET A 321 37.65 -8.35 -6.03
C MET A 321 37.88 -7.57 -7.34
N ARG A 322 38.07 -8.29 -8.43
CA ARG A 322 38.14 -7.78 -9.81
C ARG A 322 37.04 -8.41 -10.63
N SER A 323 36.54 -7.68 -11.60
CA SER A 323 35.59 -8.22 -12.59
C SER A 323 36.24 -9.44 -13.31
N LEU A 324 35.41 -10.47 -13.58
CA LEU A 324 35.85 -11.67 -14.34
C LEU A 324 36.33 -11.34 -15.76
N THR A 325 35.96 -10.18 -16.30
CA THR A 325 36.37 -9.69 -17.62
C THR A 325 37.51 -8.69 -17.56
N GLY A 326 38.30 -8.70 -16.49
CA GLY A 326 39.42 -7.80 -16.24
C GLY A 326 39.06 -6.56 -15.41
N ALA A 327 40.06 -5.91 -14.82
CA ALA A 327 39.89 -4.77 -13.95
C ALA A 327 39.07 -3.63 -14.63
N LYS A 328 38.09 -3.11 -13.93
CA LYS A 328 37.24 -1.98 -14.38
C LYS A 328 37.67 -0.65 -13.76
N ALA A 329 38.38 -0.71 -12.63
CA ALA A 329 39.04 0.43 -11.99
C ALA A 329 40.50 0.04 -11.69
N PRO A 330 41.37 0.02 -12.71
CA PRO A 330 42.75 -0.50 -12.56
C PRO A 330 43.62 0.34 -11.63
N ASP A 331 43.30 1.59 -11.45
CA ASP A 331 43.89 2.58 -10.55
C ASP A 331 43.53 2.35 -9.07
N LYS A 332 42.49 1.56 -8.78
CA LYS A 332 42.03 1.26 -7.43
C LYS A 332 42.51 -0.14 -6.98
N ALA A 333 42.52 -0.37 -5.67
CA ALA A 333 42.92 -1.64 -5.06
C ALA A 333 42.03 -2.83 -5.49
N ALA A 334 40.75 -2.57 -5.75
CA ALA A 334 39.75 -3.51 -6.25
C ALA A 334 38.70 -2.78 -7.11
N ASP A 335 37.84 -3.52 -7.79
CA ASP A 335 36.73 -2.91 -8.53
C ASP A 335 35.55 -2.60 -7.60
N PRO A 336 34.71 -1.60 -7.91
CA PRO A 336 33.40 -1.42 -7.28
C PRO A 336 32.53 -2.67 -7.46
N ILE A 337 31.82 -3.09 -6.41
CA ILE A 337 31.05 -4.36 -6.46
C ILE A 337 29.92 -4.34 -7.50
N ILE A 338 29.47 -3.18 -7.96
CA ILE A 338 28.46 -3.04 -9.02
C ILE A 338 28.90 -3.69 -10.35
N VAL A 339 30.20 -3.97 -10.54
CA VAL A 339 30.67 -4.63 -11.78
C VAL A 339 30.39 -6.15 -11.79
N HIS A 340 30.06 -6.73 -10.62
CA HIS A 340 29.84 -8.18 -10.51
C HIS A 340 28.42 -8.57 -10.96
N PRO A 341 28.28 -9.64 -11.77
CA PRO A 341 26.98 -10.03 -12.34
C PRO A 341 25.89 -10.29 -11.30
N ASP A 342 26.21 -10.90 -10.13
CA ASP A 342 25.21 -11.18 -9.11
C ASP A 342 24.75 -9.90 -8.38
N VAL A 343 25.66 -8.96 -8.11
CA VAL A 343 25.28 -7.66 -7.57
C VAL A 343 24.35 -6.91 -8.55
N ARG A 344 24.67 -6.95 -9.85
CA ARG A 344 23.81 -6.37 -10.89
C ARG A 344 22.44 -7.06 -10.98
N ARG A 345 22.40 -8.39 -10.84
CA ARG A 345 21.14 -9.14 -10.81
C ARG A 345 20.25 -8.65 -9.66
N MET A 346 20.80 -8.50 -8.45
CA MET A 346 20.06 -7.98 -7.29
C MET A 346 19.57 -6.55 -7.55
N LEU A 347 20.44 -5.65 -7.97
CA LEU A 347 20.09 -4.25 -8.24
C LEU A 347 19.04 -4.11 -9.36
N LEU A 348 19.13 -4.90 -10.44
CA LEU A 348 18.14 -4.90 -11.50
C LEU A 348 16.80 -5.49 -11.05
N THR A 349 16.81 -6.51 -10.17
CA THR A 349 15.58 -7.04 -9.55
C THR A 349 14.89 -5.95 -8.72
N MET A 350 15.66 -5.27 -7.86
CA MET A 350 15.17 -4.17 -7.03
C MET A 350 14.57 -3.05 -7.90
N LYS A 351 15.31 -2.61 -8.91
CA LYS A 351 14.87 -1.57 -9.85
C LYS A 351 13.59 -1.97 -10.60
N ALA A 352 13.54 -3.19 -11.12
CA ALA A 352 12.42 -3.67 -11.91
C ALA A 352 11.13 -3.77 -11.07
N PHE A 353 11.22 -4.20 -9.82
CA PHE A 353 10.06 -4.23 -8.94
C PHE A 353 9.65 -2.83 -8.46
N ASN A 354 10.59 -1.98 -8.05
CA ASN A 354 10.25 -0.64 -7.56
C ASN A 354 9.56 0.19 -8.66
N GLU A 355 10.15 0.28 -9.85
CA GLU A 355 9.58 1.06 -10.95
C GLU A 355 8.28 0.44 -11.49
N GLY A 356 8.18 -0.90 -11.53
CA GLY A 356 6.95 -1.59 -11.91
C GLY A 356 5.83 -1.40 -10.89
N ASN A 357 6.13 -1.49 -9.59
CA ASN A 357 5.16 -1.25 -8.52
C ASN A 357 4.72 0.23 -8.47
N ARG A 358 5.62 1.17 -8.73
CA ARG A 358 5.27 2.60 -8.88
C ARG A 358 4.31 2.80 -10.05
N ALA A 359 4.58 2.18 -11.19
CA ALA A 359 3.69 2.25 -12.34
C ALA A 359 2.31 1.63 -12.02
N LEU A 360 2.25 0.52 -11.26
CA LEU A 360 0.99 -0.08 -10.80
C LEU A 360 0.24 0.86 -9.84
N THR A 361 0.95 1.50 -8.91
CA THR A 361 0.36 2.50 -8.01
C THR A 361 -0.25 3.66 -8.79
N TYR A 362 0.45 4.21 -9.77
CA TYR A 362 -0.03 5.37 -10.54
C TYR A 362 -1.17 4.99 -11.49
N PHE A 363 -1.14 3.79 -12.05
CA PHE A 363 -2.27 3.25 -12.82
C PHE A 363 -3.53 3.12 -11.95
N THR A 364 -3.42 2.59 -10.74
CA THR A 364 -4.56 2.50 -9.80
C THR A 364 -4.99 3.86 -9.29
N ALA A 365 -4.08 4.80 -9.17
CA ALA A 365 -4.38 6.19 -8.78
C ALA A 365 -5.29 6.90 -9.81
N GLN A 366 -5.04 6.73 -11.11
CA GLN A 366 -5.95 7.24 -12.15
C GLN A 366 -7.35 6.61 -12.08
N LEU A 367 -7.43 5.32 -11.75
CA LEU A 367 -8.73 4.66 -11.57
C LEU A 367 -9.50 5.23 -10.38
N LEU A 368 -8.80 5.59 -9.28
CA LEU A 368 -9.42 6.27 -8.14
C LEU A 368 -9.99 7.62 -8.54
N ASP A 369 -9.24 8.43 -9.28
CA ASP A 369 -9.74 9.71 -9.78
C ASP A 369 -10.96 9.53 -10.66
N THR A 370 -10.92 8.56 -11.59
CA THR A 370 -12.06 8.26 -12.48
C THR A 370 -13.30 7.84 -11.68
N ALA A 371 -13.14 6.97 -10.67
CA ALA A 371 -14.23 6.50 -9.82
C ALA A 371 -14.88 7.63 -9.02
N HIS A 372 -14.10 8.66 -8.63
CA HIS A 372 -14.61 9.78 -7.82
C HIS A 372 -15.11 10.96 -8.64
N LEU A 373 -14.41 11.32 -9.73
CA LEU A 373 -14.60 12.60 -10.42
C LEU A 373 -15.35 12.48 -11.75
N SER A 374 -15.35 11.29 -12.41
CA SER A 374 -16.03 11.17 -13.71
C SER A 374 -17.53 11.46 -13.59
N SER A 375 -18.05 12.28 -14.49
CA SER A 375 -19.50 12.51 -14.62
C SER A 375 -20.24 11.34 -15.28
N ASP A 376 -19.51 10.47 -16.02
CA ASP A 376 -20.05 9.30 -16.70
C ASP A 376 -20.15 8.11 -15.72
N ALA A 377 -21.37 7.66 -15.45
CA ALA A 377 -21.64 6.55 -14.55
C ALA A 377 -21.03 5.21 -15.02
N ALA A 378 -20.93 4.99 -16.33
CA ALA A 378 -20.34 3.77 -16.89
C ALA A 378 -18.82 3.77 -16.67
N GLN A 379 -18.15 4.91 -16.88
CA GLN A 379 -16.72 5.05 -16.60
C GLN A 379 -16.41 4.88 -15.11
N ARG A 380 -17.25 5.44 -14.22
CA ARG A 380 -17.09 5.22 -12.78
C ARG A 380 -17.17 3.74 -12.44
N GLN A 381 -18.20 3.04 -12.93
CA GLN A 381 -18.38 1.61 -12.66
C GLN A 381 -17.23 0.75 -13.20
N ASP A 382 -16.74 1.04 -14.40
CA ASP A 382 -15.59 0.34 -14.98
C ASP A 382 -14.32 0.56 -14.15
N ALA A 383 -14.10 1.78 -13.65
CA ALA A 383 -12.97 2.10 -12.77
C ALA A 383 -13.10 1.38 -11.41
N GLU A 384 -14.29 1.36 -10.80
CA GLU A 384 -14.57 0.63 -9.57
C GLU A 384 -14.37 -0.89 -9.72
N ASP A 385 -14.82 -1.47 -10.83
CA ASP A 385 -14.62 -2.90 -11.15
C ASP A 385 -13.12 -3.23 -11.28
N LEU A 386 -12.33 -2.37 -11.94
CA LEU A 386 -10.89 -2.53 -12.07
C LEU A 386 -10.18 -2.36 -10.72
N LEU A 387 -10.54 -1.35 -9.92
CA LEU A 387 -10.01 -1.17 -8.58
C LEU A 387 -10.31 -2.37 -7.68
N ALA A 388 -11.53 -2.89 -7.72
CA ALA A 388 -11.91 -4.07 -6.97
C ALA A 388 -11.06 -5.30 -7.33
N PHE A 389 -10.70 -5.44 -8.61
CA PHE A 389 -9.81 -6.51 -9.09
C PHE A 389 -8.35 -6.29 -8.68
N LEU A 390 -7.83 -5.06 -8.83
CA LEU A 390 -6.41 -4.74 -8.62
C LEU A 390 -6.03 -4.61 -7.15
N THR A 391 -6.92 -4.16 -6.27
CA THR A 391 -6.61 -3.90 -4.85
C THR A 391 -5.94 -5.07 -4.13
N PRO A 392 -6.44 -6.32 -4.18
CA PRO A 392 -5.77 -7.45 -3.55
C PRO A 392 -4.40 -7.74 -4.16
N ILE A 393 -4.22 -7.52 -5.47
CA ILE A 393 -2.93 -7.69 -6.15
C ILE A 393 -1.96 -6.60 -5.71
N CYS A 394 -2.38 -5.33 -5.72
CA CYS A 394 -1.55 -4.22 -5.22
C CYS A 394 -1.08 -4.51 -3.80
N LYS A 395 -1.99 -4.92 -2.91
CA LYS A 395 -1.63 -5.18 -1.52
C LYS A 395 -0.65 -6.34 -1.39
N ALA A 396 -0.95 -7.51 -1.95
CA ALA A 396 -0.17 -8.72 -1.69
C ALA A 396 1.10 -8.79 -2.56
N PHE A 397 0.99 -8.58 -3.86
CA PHE A 397 2.14 -8.66 -4.75
C PHE A 397 3.20 -7.59 -4.46
N MET A 398 2.77 -6.33 -4.25
CA MET A 398 3.72 -5.26 -3.98
C MET A 398 4.39 -5.41 -2.61
N THR A 399 3.71 -5.94 -1.59
CA THR A 399 4.33 -6.17 -0.28
C THR A 399 5.30 -7.35 -0.30
N ASP A 400 5.00 -8.45 -1.01
CA ASP A 400 5.91 -9.59 -1.15
C ASP A 400 7.15 -9.22 -1.96
N THR A 401 6.97 -8.55 -3.11
CA THR A 401 8.09 -8.08 -3.94
C THR A 401 8.90 -6.99 -3.26
N GLY A 402 8.26 -6.10 -2.49
CA GLY A 402 8.93 -5.09 -1.68
C GLY A 402 9.80 -5.70 -0.59
N LEU A 403 9.34 -6.75 0.08
CA LEU A 403 10.13 -7.49 1.05
C LEU A 403 11.32 -8.19 0.37
N GLU A 404 11.15 -8.78 -0.83
CA GLU A 404 12.26 -9.32 -1.63
C GLU A 404 13.30 -8.24 -1.93
N VAL A 405 12.85 -7.05 -2.32
CA VAL A 405 13.71 -5.90 -2.62
C VAL A 405 14.52 -5.48 -1.41
N THR A 406 13.91 -5.35 -0.22
CA THR A 406 14.66 -4.98 1.00
C THR A 406 15.67 -6.02 1.43
N ASN A 407 15.38 -7.32 1.25
CA ASN A 407 16.35 -8.39 1.46
C ASN A 407 17.53 -8.33 0.49
N HIS A 408 17.29 -8.01 -0.79
CA HIS A 408 18.36 -7.78 -1.75
C HIS A 408 19.24 -6.59 -1.35
N GLY A 409 18.64 -5.50 -0.84
CA GLY A 409 19.40 -4.36 -0.35
C GLY A 409 20.36 -4.72 0.77
N MET A 410 19.90 -5.48 1.77
CA MET A 410 20.79 -6.02 2.81
C MET A 410 21.89 -6.92 2.23
N GLN A 411 21.54 -7.77 1.27
CA GLN A 411 22.48 -8.69 0.64
C GLN A 411 23.59 -7.97 -0.14
N VAL A 412 23.26 -6.89 -0.83
CA VAL A 412 24.25 -6.03 -1.53
C VAL A 412 25.27 -5.43 -0.57
N PHE A 413 24.84 -5.07 0.64
CA PHE A 413 25.73 -4.57 1.70
C PHE A 413 26.60 -5.67 2.34
N GLY A 414 26.28 -6.97 2.12
CA GLY A 414 26.96 -8.06 2.78
C GLY A 414 26.85 -7.97 4.31
N GLY A 415 27.91 -8.23 5.06
CA GLY A 415 27.89 -8.15 6.52
C GLY A 415 27.44 -6.78 7.07
N HIS A 416 27.76 -5.70 6.38
CA HIS A 416 27.28 -4.36 6.75
C HIS A 416 25.75 -4.24 6.71
N GLY A 417 25.06 -4.94 5.79
CA GLY A 417 23.60 -4.91 5.68
C GLY A 417 22.87 -5.48 6.90
N TYR A 418 23.54 -6.28 7.70
CA TYR A 418 23.01 -6.86 8.94
C TYR A 418 23.25 -5.98 10.17
N ILE A 419 24.12 -4.97 10.05
CA ILE A 419 24.54 -4.09 11.14
C ILE A 419 23.64 -2.85 11.19
N ARG A 420 23.08 -2.53 12.37
CA ARG A 420 22.11 -1.44 12.59
C ARG A 420 22.60 -0.08 12.10
N GLU A 421 23.87 0.22 12.31
CA GLU A 421 24.49 1.50 11.95
C GLU A 421 24.45 1.79 10.45
N TRP A 422 24.21 0.78 9.60
CA TRP A 422 24.05 0.95 8.16
C TRP A 422 22.60 1.14 7.70
N GLY A 423 21.62 0.91 8.57
CA GLY A 423 20.20 1.20 8.36
C GLY A 423 19.45 0.30 7.36
N MET A 424 20.12 -0.63 6.71
CA MET A 424 19.47 -1.50 5.71
C MET A 424 18.57 -2.54 6.36
N GLU A 425 18.92 -3.03 7.54
CA GLU A 425 18.14 -4.02 8.28
C GLU A 425 16.80 -3.44 8.75
N GLN A 426 16.75 -2.14 9.09
CA GLN A 426 15.52 -1.45 9.45
C GLN A 426 14.50 -1.52 8.33
N LEU A 427 14.89 -1.26 7.08
CA LEU A 427 13.99 -1.27 5.93
C LEU A 427 13.37 -2.65 5.70
N ALA A 428 14.12 -3.74 5.94
CA ALA A 428 13.60 -5.09 5.88
C ALA A 428 12.65 -5.40 7.05
N ARG A 429 12.94 -4.91 8.26
CA ARG A 429 12.06 -5.05 9.43
C ARG A 429 10.74 -4.29 9.23
N ASP A 430 10.82 -3.07 8.73
CA ASP A 430 9.67 -2.21 8.48
C ASP A 430 8.79 -2.76 7.35
N ALA A 431 9.38 -3.34 6.30
CA ALA A 431 8.63 -3.98 5.22
C ALA A 431 7.89 -5.26 5.65
N ARG A 432 8.40 -5.99 6.68
CA ARG A 432 7.91 -7.34 7.01
C ARG A 432 6.46 -7.37 7.50
N ILE A 433 5.98 -6.32 8.14
CA ILE A 433 4.60 -6.27 8.63
C ILE A 433 3.58 -6.18 7.49
N ALA A 434 3.92 -5.55 6.37
CA ALA A 434 2.99 -5.28 5.28
C ALA A 434 2.35 -6.55 4.67
N PRO A 435 3.05 -7.71 4.51
CA PRO A 435 2.41 -8.98 4.14
C PRO A 435 1.43 -9.55 5.17
N ILE A 436 1.49 -9.09 6.43
CA ILE A 436 0.72 -9.69 7.54
C ILE A 436 -0.60 -8.96 7.79
N TYR A 437 -0.58 -7.64 7.96
CA TYR A 437 -1.76 -6.86 8.36
C TYR A 437 -2.62 -6.39 7.17
N GLU A 438 -3.75 -5.73 7.46
CA GLU A 438 -4.76 -5.27 6.47
C GLU A 438 -5.32 -6.41 5.61
N GLY A 439 -5.47 -7.59 6.23
CA GLY A 439 -5.69 -8.87 5.57
C GLY A 439 -4.38 -9.45 5.07
N THR A 440 -3.99 -10.60 5.62
CA THR A 440 -2.75 -11.29 5.20
C THR A 440 -2.71 -11.49 3.69
N ASN A 441 -1.53 -11.63 3.10
CA ASN A 441 -1.41 -11.84 1.65
C ASN A 441 -2.19 -13.07 1.17
N GLY A 442 -2.27 -14.14 1.99
CA GLY A 442 -3.14 -15.29 1.70
C GLY A 442 -4.63 -14.94 1.67
N ILE A 443 -5.09 -14.03 2.54
CA ILE A 443 -6.49 -13.55 2.53
C ILE A 443 -6.76 -12.66 1.31
N GLN A 444 -5.80 -11.83 0.89
CA GLN A 444 -5.90 -11.07 -0.35
C GLN A 444 -5.97 -12.00 -1.56
N ALA A 445 -5.19 -13.07 -1.56
CA ALA A 445 -5.19 -14.07 -2.62
C ALA A 445 -6.55 -14.81 -2.71
N LEU A 446 -7.13 -15.18 -1.58
CA LEU A 446 -8.48 -15.76 -1.52
C LEU A 446 -9.55 -14.74 -1.95
N ASP A 447 -9.41 -13.48 -1.59
CA ASP A 447 -10.31 -12.41 -2.04
C ASP A 447 -10.25 -12.24 -3.57
N LEU A 448 -9.03 -12.21 -4.13
CA LEU A 448 -8.83 -12.13 -5.57
C LEU A 448 -9.49 -13.31 -6.29
N LEU A 449 -9.02 -14.53 -6.02
CA LEU A 449 -9.45 -15.71 -6.79
C LEU A 449 -10.90 -16.07 -6.49
N GLY A 450 -11.27 -16.20 -5.21
CA GLY A 450 -12.59 -16.67 -4.80
C GLY A 450 -13.69 -15.64 -5.04
N ARG A 451 -13.51 -14.40 -4.56
CA ARG A 451 -14.59 -13.39 -4.61
C ARG A 451 -14.55 -12.56 -5.89
N LYS A 452 -13.38 -12.01 -6.27
CA LYS A 452 -13.26 -11.07 -7.39
C LYS A 452 -13.29 -11.77 -8.73
N VAL A 453 -12.64 -12.91 -8.86
CA VAL A 453 -12.56 -13.64 -10.14
C VAL A 453 -13.70 -14.65 -10.26
N LEU A 454 -13.71 -15.71 -9.45
CA LEU A 454 -14.72 -16.77 -9.55
C LEU A 454 -16.11 -16.28 -9.16
N GLY A 455 -16.25 -15.53 -8.07
CA GLY A 455 -17.52 -14.98 -7.60
C GLY A 455 -18.17 -14.01 -8.58
N SER A 456 -17.39 -13.30 -9.41
CA SER A 456 -17.89 -12.47 -10.51
C SER A 456 -18.07 -13.21 -11.84
N GLN A 457 -17.94 -14.54 -11.83
CA GLN A 457 -17.94 -15.37 -13.04
C GLN A 457 -16.90 -14.88 -14.08
N GLY A 458 -15.74 -14.42 -13.60
CA GLY A 458 -14.64 -13.91 -14.42
C GLY A 458 -14.88 -12.51 -15.02
N LYS A 459 -15.97 -11.80 -14.67
CA LYS A 459 -16.25 -10.45 -15.21
C LYS A 459 -15.09 -9.48 -14.95
N LEU A 460 -14.63 -9.41 -13.71
CA LEU A 460 -13.58 -8.48 -13.30
C LEU A 460 -12.24 -8.78 -13.98
N LEU A 461 -11.85 -10.05 -14.05
CA LEU A 461 -10.65 -10.47 -14.77
C LEU A 461 -10.74 -10.10 -16.25
N ARG A 462 -11.88 -10.39 -16.90
CA ARG A 462 -12.08 -10.04 -18.32
C ARG A 462 -11.99 -8.54 -18.57
N GLY A 463 -12.38 -7.70 -17.62
CA GLY A 463 -12.18 -6.24 -17.71
C GLY A 463 -10.71 -5.90 -17.94
N PHE A 464 -9.83 -6.46 -17.12
CA PHE A 464 -8.39 -6.19 -17.22
C PHE A 464 -7.72 -6.90 -18.41
N THR A 465 -8.00 -8.19 -18.64
CA THR A 465 -7.40 -8.94 -19.75
C THR A 465 -7.76 -8.37 -21.12
N LYS A 466 -8.94 -7.74 -21.25
CA LYS A 466 -9.33 -7.00 -22.45
C LYS A 466 -8.48 -5.76 -22.69
N ILE A 467 -8.07 -5.04 -21.62
CA ILE A 467 -7.14 -3.90 -21.73
C ILE A 467 -5.80 -4.38 -22.26
N VAL A 468 -5.26 -5.46 -21.67
CA VAL A 468 -3.99 -6.06 -22.10
C VAL A 468 -4.08 -6.55 -23.56
N HIS A 469 -5.16 -7.23 -23.92
CA HIS A 469 -5.36 -7.72 -25.29
C HIS A 469 -5.38 -6.57 -26.32
N LYS A 470 -6.13 -5.50 -26.05
CA LYS A 470 -6.16 -4.32 -26.91
C LYS A 470 -4.77 -3.69 -27.08
N PHE A 471 -4.02 -3.56 -25.97
CA PHE A 471 -2.67 -3.05 -26.00
C PHE A 471 -1.75 -3.94 -26.85
N CYS A 472 -1.81 -5.26 -26.68
CA CYS A 472 -1.01 -6.21 -27.45
C CYS A 472 -1.37 -6.15 -28.96
N ALA A 473 -2.65 -6.07 -29.30
CA ALA A 473 -3.08 -5.94 -30.69
C ALA A 473 -2.56 -4.66 -31.36
N ALA A 474 -2.60 -3.53 -30.63
CA ALA A 474 -2.09 -2.25 -31.14
C ALA A 474 -0.56 -2.23 -31.32
N ASN A 475 0.18 -3.08 -30.59
CA ASN A 475 1.64 -3.12 -30.61
C ASN A 475 2.23 -4.42 -31.20
N ALA A 476 1.42 -5.26 -31.86
CA ALA A 476 1.82 -6.59 -32.33
C ALA A 476 3.02 -6.54 -33.31
N GLU A 477 3.11 -5.50 -34.12
CA GLU A 477 4.17 -5.30 -35.10
C GLU A 477 5.21 -4.24 -34.65
N HIS A 478 5.25 -3.92 -33.32
CA HIS A 478 6.20 -2.93 -32.82
C HIS A 478 7.65 -3.33 -33.13
N PRO A 479 8.47 -2.48 -33.76
CA PRO A 479 9.78 -2.88 -34.29
C PRO A 479 10.72 -3.50 -33.27
N GLN A 480 10.70 -2.99 -32.02
CA GLN A 480 11.63 -3.42 -30.97
C GLN A 480 11.00 -4.40 -29.98
N PHE A 481 9.68 -4.31 -29.74
CA PHE A 481 9.04 -5.07 -28.64
C PHE A 481 8.12 -6.19 -29.10
N LYS A 482 8.03 -6.47 -30.39
CA LYS A 482 7.16 -7.52 -30.97
C LYS A 482 7.22 -8.85 -30.18
N ALA A 483 8.44 -9.32 -29.83
CA ALA A 483 8.61 -10.58 -29.12
C ALA A 483 8.04 -10.52 -27.68
N PHE A 484 8.23 -9.41 -26.96
CA PHE A 484 7.70 -9.21 -25.62
C PHE A 484 6.19 -8.99 -25.62
N VAL A 485 5.66 -8.29 -26.63
CA VAL A 485 4.22 -8.14 -26.83
C VAL A 485 3.56 -9.49 -27.09
N ALA A 486 4.16 -10.34 -27.93
CA ALA A 486 3.68 -11.69 -28.19
C ALA A 486 3.69 -12.55 -26.90
N GLN A 487 4.77 -12.49 -26.11
CA GLN A 487 4.87 -13.19 -24.83
C GLN A 487 3.80 -12.73 -23.83
N LEU A 488 3.57 -11.41 -23.70
CA LEU A 488 2.50 -10.88 -22.86
C LEU A 488 1.12 -11.33 -23.32
N ASN A 489 0.86 -11.30 -24.64
CA ASN A 489 -0.43 -11.73 -25.20
C ASN A 489 -0.69 -13.23 -24.95
N GLN A 490 0.33 -14.07 -25.07
CA GLN A 490 0.26 -15.49 -24.72
C GLN A 490 -0.11 -15.69 -23.25
N LEU A 491 0.63 -15.07 -22.32
CA LEU A 491 0.38 -15.15 -20.88
C LEU A 491 -1.00 -14.62 -20.50
N ASN A 492 -1.48 -13.57 -21.18
CA ASN A 492 -2.83 -13.03 -20.97
C ASN A 492 -3.93 -14.06 -21.38
N GLY A 493 -3.71 -14.83 -22.44
CA GLY A 493 -4.60 -15.94 -22.83
C GLY A 493 -4.56 -17.09 -21.82
N GLU A 494 -3.35 -17.53 -21.46
CA GLU A 494 -3.13 -18.59 -20.48
C GLU A 494 -3.72 -18.25 -19.09
N TRP A 495 -3.77 -16.98 -18.72
CA TRP A 495 -4.40 -16.54 -17.47
C TRP A 495 -5.89 -16.86 -17.42
N GLY A 496 -6.61 -16.63 -18.55
CA GLY A 496 -8.01 -17.01 -18.69
C GLY A 496 -8.24 -18.52 -18.63
N GLU A 497 -7.35 -19.31 -19.29
CA GLU A 497 -7.39 -20.78 -19.27
C GLU A 497 -7.17 -21.32 -17.86
N LEU A 498 -6.13 -20.85 -17.17
CA LEU A 498 -5.81 -21.22 -15.79
C LEU A 498 -6.98 -20.92 -14.84
N THR A 499 -7.61 -19.75 -15.00
CA THR A 499 -8.81 -19.37 -14.23
C THR A 499 -9.97 -20.34 -14.44
N THR A 500 -10.20 -20.73 -15.69
CA THR A 500 -11.27 -21.69 -16.05
C THR A 500 -10.99 -23.07 -15.44
N GLN A 501 -9.74 -23.52 -15.49
CA GLN A 501 -9.29 -24.78 -14.94
C GLN A 501 -9.51 -24.83 -13.41
N VAL A 502 -9.08 -23.82 -12.68
CA VAL A 502 -9.30 -23.73 -11.23
C VAL A 502 -10.80 -23.66 -10.91
N GLY A 503 -11.58 -22.88 -11.67
CA GLY A 503 -13.04 -22.80 -11.48
C GLY A 503 -13.74 -24.14 -11.67
N MET A 504 -13.35 -24.95 -12.66
CA MET A 504 -13.91 -26.30 -12.87
C MET A 504 -13.49 -27.28 -11.76
N ALA A 505 -12.24 -27.21 -11.28
CA ALA A 505 -11.77 -28.02 -10.17
C ALA A 505 -12.50 -27.66 -8.86
N ALA A 506 -12.70 -26.38 -8.59
CA ALA A 506 -13.38 -25.85 -7.41
C ALA A 506 -14.87 -26.29 -7.31
N MET A 507 -15.53 -26.56 -8.43
CA MET A 507 -16.90 -27.13 -8.41
C MET A 507 -16.96 -28.54 -7.83
N LYS A 508 -15.85 -29.29 -7.86
CA LYS A 508 -15.74 -30.65 -7.30
C LYS A 508 -15.16 -30.62 -5.89
N ASN A 509 -14.17 -29.76 -5.66
CA ASN A 509 -13.49 -29.60 -4.37
C ASN A 509 -13.20 -28.12 -4.10
N PRO A 510 -13.89 -27.46 -3.15
CA PRO A 510 -13.67 -26.04 -2.81
C PRO A 510 -12.24 -25.73 -2.34
N ASP A 511 -11.49 -26.70 -1.82
CA ASP A 511 -10.09 -26.51 -1.37
C ASP A 511 -9.16 -26.12 -2.53
N GLU A 512 -9.54 -26.41 -3.78
CA GLU A 512 -8.79 -26.00 -4.97
C GLU A 512 -8.62 -24.48 -5.06
N VAL A 513 -9.61 -23.70 -4.59
CA VAL A 513 -9.50 -22.25 -4.55
C VAL A 513 -8.41 -21.81 -3.58
N GLY A 514 -8.39 -22.41 -2.38
CA GLY A 514 -7.40 -22.11 -1.35
C GLY A 514 -5.98 -22.49 -1.78
N ALA A 515 -5.85 -23.69 -2.38
CA ALA A 515 -4.58 -24.22 -2.85
C ALA A 515 -3.94 -23.35 -3.96
N ALA A 516 -4.76 -22.87 -4.88
CA ALA A 516 -4.29 -22.07 -6.01
C ALA A 516 -4.05 -20.58 -5.67
N ALA A 517 -4.72 -20.04 -4.65
CA ALA A 517 -4.93 -18.61 -4.48
C ALA A 517 -3.65 -17.78 -4.49
N VAL A 518 -2.63 -18.15 -3.71
CA VAL A 518 -1.39 -17.37 -3.55
C VAL A 518 -0.61 -17.35 -4.86
N ASP A 519 -0.38 -18.52 -5.46
CA ASP A 519 0.34 -18.62 -6.72
C ASP A 519 -0.41 -17.97 -7.88
N TYR A 520 -1.74 -18.04 -7.89
CA TYR A 520 -2.59 -17.32 -8.84
C TYR A 520 -2.44 -15.79 -8.71
N LEU A 521 -2.40 -15.27 -7.49
CA LEU A 521 -2.19 -13.84 -7.24
C LEU A 521 -0.80 -13.40 -7.71
N MET A 522 0.25 -14.15 -7.40
CA MET A 522 1.61 -13.86 -7.86
C MET A 522 1.71 -13.91 -9.37
N TYR A 523 1.14 -14.94 -10.01
CA TYR A 523 1.03 -15.04 -11.47
C TYR A 523 0.38 -13.79 -12.07
N SER A 524 -0.74 -13.35 -11.50
CA SER A 524 -1.46 -12.15 -11.91
C SER A 524 -0.60 -10.90 -11.82
N GLY A 525 0.11 -10.70 -10.71
CA GLY A 525 0.99 -9.56 -10.47
C GLY A 525 2.12 -9.47 -11.50
N TYR A 526 2.75 -10.59 -11.84
CA TYR A 526 3.80 -10.62 -12.87
C TYR A 526 3.28 -10.22 -14.25
N ILE A 527 2.08 -10.65 -14.65
CA ILE A 527 1.50 -10.26 -15.95
C ILE A 527 1.15 -8.78 -15.97
N ILE A 528 0.59 -8.26 -14.89
CA ILE A 528 0.25 -6.84 -14.78
C ILE A 528 1.51 -5.98 -14.89
N LEU A 529 2.58 -6.34 -14.18
CA LEU A 529 3.84 -5.61 -14.32
C LEU A 529 4.45 -5.73 -15.73
N ALA A 530 4.32 -6.87 -16.40
CA ALA A 530 4.77 -7.00 -17.79
C ALA A 530 4.05 -6.03 -18.73
N TYR A 531 2.73 -5.88 -18.57
CA TYR A 531 1.95 -4.88 -19.29
C TYR A 531 2.44 -3.45 -19.01
N LEU A 532 2.66 -3.11 -17.74
CA LEU A 532 3.13 -1.78 -17.36
C LEU A 532 4.56 -1.51 -17.83
N TRP A 533 5.44 -2.51 -17.77
CA TRP A 533 6.81 -2.40 -18.28
C TRP A 533 6.84 -2.13 -19.79
N LEU A 534 5.97 -2.78 -20.57
CA LEU A 534 5.88 -2.48 -22.02
C LEU A 534 5.35 -1.06 -22.27
N ARG A 535 4.37 -0.59 -21.50
CA ARG A 535 3.91 0.81 -21.59
C ARG A 535 5.05 1.78 -21.31
N MET A 536 5.79 1.57 -20.22
CA MET A 536 6.95 2.40 -19.89
C MET A 536 8.05 2.33 -20.96
N ALA A 537 8.35 1.14 -21.49
CA ALA A 537 9.39 0.98 -22.49
C ALA A 537 9.03 1.67 -23.81
N ILE A 538 7.78 1.60 -24.24
CA ILE A 538 7.31 2.29 -25.46
C ILE A 538 7.35 3.81 -25.25
N ALA A 539 6.88 4.32 -24.10
CA ALA A 539 6.95 5.75 -23.80
C ALA A 539 8.39 6.26 -23.70
N ALA A 540 9.31 5.45 -23.15
CA ALA A 540 10.72 5.82 -23.01
C ALA A 540 11.44 6.02 -24.36
N GLN A 541 10.96 5.43 -25.46
CA GLN A 541 11.58 5.63 -26.78
C GLN A 541 11.49 7.07 -27.30
N ALA A 542 10.47 7.80 -26.87
CA ALA A 542 10.26 9.20 -27.25
C ALA A 542 10.79 10.19 -26.19
N HIS A 543 11.47 9.71 -25.14
CA HIS A 543 11.94 10.55 -24.04
C HIS A 543 13.26 11.25 -24.39
N ASP A 544 13.36 12.54 -24.09
CA ASP A 544 14.52 13.38 -24.44
C ASP A 544 15.81 12.97 -23.73
N ASP A 545 15.72 12.48 -22.48
CA ASP A 545 16.87 11.95 -21.75
C ASP A 545 17.20 10.53 -22.23
N VAL A 546 18.15 10.46 -23.16
CA VAL A 546 18.58 9.21 -23.81
C VAL A 546 19.12 8.18 -22.83
N GLU A 547 19.85 8.58 -21.79
CA GLU A 547 20.40 7.65 -20.80
C GLU A 547 19.32 7.09 -19.88
N PHE A 548 18.35 7.91 -19.50
CA PHE A 548 17.17 7.44 -18.79
C PHE A 548 16.35 6.45 -19.62
N ALA A 549 16.12 6.78 -20.90
CA ALA A 549 15.43 5.90 -21.84
C ALA A 549 16.13 4.54 -21.97
N LYS A 550 17.45 4.53 -22.19
CA LYS A 550 18.25 3.29 -22.25
C LYS A 550 18.12 2.46 -20.97
N ALA A 551 18.14 3.11 -19.79
CA ALA A 551 17.98 2.43 -18.53
C ALA A 551 16.59 1.77 -18.40
N LYS A 552 15.52 2.46 -18.82
CA LYS A 552 14.15 1.90 -18.84
C LYS A 552 14.06 0.68 -19.77
N LEU A 553 14.61 0.80 -20.99
CA LEU A 553 14.61 -0.29 -21.97
C LEU A 553 15.36 -1.53 -21.45
N ALA A 554 16.55 -1.33 -20.88
CA ALA A 554 17.35 -2.41 -20.30
C ALA A 554 16.65 -3.07 -19.10
N THR A 555 15.94 -2.29 -18.27
CA THR A 555 15.19 -2.84 -17.13
C THR A 555 13.96 -3.61 -17.61
N CYS A 556 13.25 -3.15 -18.62
CA CYS A 556 12.17 -3.89 -19.27
C CYS A 556 12.65 -5.24 -19.83
N GLU A 557 13.78 -5.24 -20.55
CA GLU A 557 14.39 -6.47 -21.07
C GLU A 557 14.76 -7.44 -19.95
N PHE A 558 15.36 -6.94 -18.85
CA PHE A 558 15.66 -7.74 -17.66
C PHE A 558 14.39 -8.32 -17.06
N TYR A 559 13.32 -7.53 -16.92
CA TYR A 559 12.04 -7.99 -16.40
C TYR A 559 11.50 -9.17 -17.21
N PHE A 560 11.42 -9.03 -18.54
CA PHE A 560 10.89 -10.08 -19.41
C PHE A 560 11.76 -11.35 -19.44
N LYS A 561 13.08 -11.19 -19.36
CA LYS A 561 14.01 -12.33 -19.45
C LYS A 561 14.29 -13.02 -18.11
N ARG A 562 14.14 -12.34 -16.96
CA ARG A 562 14.60 -12.84 -15.66
C ARG A 562 13.51 -12.90 -14.59
N LEU A 563 12.50 -12.03 -14.61
CA LEU A 563 11.46 -11.99 -13.60
C LEU A 563 10.14 -12.60 -14.11
N LEU A 564 9.68 -12.21 -15.28
CA LEU A 564 8.47 -12.74 -15.88
C LEU A 564 8.44 -14.27 -16.00
N PRO A 565 9.58 -14.98 -16.29
CA PRO A 565 9.60 -16.46 -16.31
C PRO A 565 9.21 -17.13 -14.98
N ARG A 566 9.17 -16.41 -13.85
CA ARG A 566 8.64 -16.93 -12.58
C ARG A 566 7.17 -17.33 -12.69
N THR A 567 6.42 -16.78 -13.64
CA THR A 567 5.03 -17.18 -13.94
C THR A 567 4.90 -18.67 -14.23
N ALA A 568 5.91 -19.31 -14.83
CA ALA A 568 5.88 -20.75 -15.10
C ALA A 568 5.86 -21.58 -13.81
N ALA A 569 6.60 -21.20 -12.78
CA ALA A 569 6.59 -21.86 -11.48
C ALA A 569 5.25 -21.69 -10.76
N HIS A 570 4.72 -20.46 -10.77
CA HIS A 570 3.41 -20.18 -10.17
C HIS A 570 2.28 -20.94 -10.89
N ARG A 571 2.30 -20.97 -12.22
CA ARG A 571 1.35 -21.76 -12.99
C ARG A 571 1.40 -23.24 -12.62
N ALA A 572 2.59 -23.83 -12.57
CA ALA A 572 2.76 -25.23 -12.19
C ALA A 572 2.25 -25.52 -10.77
N ALA A 573 2.45 -24.58 -9.82
CA ALA A 573 1.94 -24.72 -8.47
C ALA A 573 0.40 -24.65 -8.42
N VAL A 574 -0.23 -23.75 -9.19
CA VAL A 574 -1.70 -23.70 -9.32
C VAL A 574 -2.23 -25.01 -9.93
N GLU A 575 -1.60 -25.53 -10.98
CA GLU A 575 -2.00 -26.77 -11.67
C GLU A 575 -1.79 -28.02 -10.82
N ALA A 576 -0.96 -27.99 -9.78
CA ALA A 576 -0.73 -29.12 -8.85
C ALA A 576 -1.97 -29.48 -8.01
N GLY A 577 -2.90 -28.52 -7.83
CA GLY A 577 -4.15 -28.75 -7.10
C GLY A 577 -3.99 -28.87 -5.59
N SER A 578 -5.07 -29.21 -4.91
CA SER A 578 -5.16 -29.22 -3.44
C SER A 578 -4.66 -30.51 -2.79
N GLU A 579 -4.60 -31.62 -3.51
CA GLU A 579 -4.32 -32.94 -2.94
C GLU A 579 -2.98 -32.99 -2.20
N CYS A 580 -1.92 -32.43 -2.81
CA CYS A 580 -0.57 -32.41 -2.20
C CYS A 580 -0.48 -31.56 -0.92
N LEU A 581 -1.43 -30.63 -0.71
CA LEU A 581 -1.49 -29.79 0.49
C LEU A 581 -2.38 -30.44 1.57
N MET A 582 -3.48 -31.07 1.18
CA MET A 582 -4.55 -31.49 2.10
C MET A 582 -4.46 -32.98 2.47
N SER A 583 -3.65 -33.78 1.78
CA SER A 583 -3.51 -35.21 2.05
C SER A 583 -2.71 -35.54 3.32
N LEU A 584 -1.83 -34.63 3.76
CA LEU A 584 -1.06 -34.82 4.98
C LEU A 584 -1.95 -34.55 6.22
N PRO A 585 -2.18 -35.54 7.11
CA PRO A 585 -2.98 -35.32 8.31
C PRO A 585 -2.29 -34.34 9.27
N ALA A 586 -3.09 -33.58 10.04
CA ALA A 586 -2.60 -32.52 10.91
C ALA A 586 -1.52 -32.99 11.92
N GLU A 587 -1.66 -34.23 12.41
CA GLU A 587 -0.73 -34.84 13.37
C GLU A 587 0.66 -35.08 12.77
N ALA A 588 0.76 -35.23 11.45
CA ALA A 588 2.02 -35.45 10.75
C ALA A 588 2.87 -34.17 10.62
N PHE A 589 2.32 -33.01 10.92
CA PHE A 589 3.10 -31.76 11.03
C PHE A 589 3.81 -31.63 12.38
N ALA A 590 3.42 -32.42 13.40
CA ALA A 590 4.11 -32.48 14.68
C ALA A 590 5.27 -33.49 14.56
N LEU A 591 6.49 -33.08 14.91
CA LEU A 591 7.68 -33.92 14.95
C LEU A 591 7.86 -34.53 16.35
#